data_38c2632eb449bf728af104017e76020b
#
_entry.id   38c2632eb449bf728af104017e76020b
#
_cell.length_a   1.000
_cell.length_b   1.000
_cell.length_c   1.000
_cell.angle_alpha   90.00
_cell.angle_beta   90.00
_cell.angle_gamma   90.00
#
_symmetry.space_group_name_H-M   'P 1'
#
loop_
_entity.id
_entity.type
_entity.pdbx_description
1 polymer ?
#
loop_
_entity_poly.entity_id
_entity_poly.type
_entity_poly.pdbx_seq_one_letter_code
_entity_poly.pdbx_strand_id
1 'polypeptide(L)'
;DLEPNLKPFYDGGVIYDYARHARNPKKILIKLFENFTLKGGKFLKLNIEKLDFDEEKPVIRSETQRFIFDKLVIACGAFSKKFTDKLHENIPLETERGYHVHFKGYENLISRPIVYADKGFGMTPMEQGLRVVGTVEFGGLENPLSKSRISNLVLNAREMLDGLPEHNDEWLGFRPTLPDFLPIIGPSKNFKNVFYSFGHHHLGWTLGAISGKIISSMISDENTNLDLEPYSSLRFS
;
A
#
# COMPACT_ATOMS: atom_id res chain seq x y z
N ASP A 1 -9.32 31.60 9.44
CA ASP A 1 -9.78 30.37 8.78
C ASP A 1 -8.60 29.64 8.14
N LEU A 2 -8.44 28.35 8.45
CA LEU A 2 -7.31 27.53 7.98
C LEU A 2 -7.48 27.05 6.55
N GLU A 3 -8.71 26.84 6.12
CA GLU A 3 -9.10 26.36 4.79
C GLU A 3 -10.35 27.15 4.32
N PRO A 4 -10.15 28.37 3.81
CA PRO A 4 -11.23 29.30 3.51
C PRO A 4 -12.17 28.85 2.37
N ASN A 5 -11.73 27.90 1.54
CA ASN A 5 -12.52 27.37 0.43
C ASN A 5 -13.48 26.24 0.84
N LEU A 6 -13.34 25.72 2.08
CA LEU A 6 -14.29 24.72 2.56
C LEU A 6 -15.61 25.36 2.96
N LYS A 7 -16.70 24.69 2.63
CA LYS A 7 -18.01 25.08 3.15
C LYS A 7 -18.08 24.88 4.67
N PRO A 8 -18.77 25.74 5.39
CA PRO A 8 -18.88 25.67 6.86
C PRO A 8 -19.87 24.56 7.27
N PHE A 9 -19.49 23.32 7.00
CA PHE A 9 -20.30 22.13 7.30
C PHE A 9 -20.08 21.61 8.73
N TYR A 10 -18.90 21.91 9.30
CA TYR A 10 -18.51 21.48 10.64
C TYR A 10 -18.12 22.67 11.50
N ASP A 11 -18.46 22.63 12.79
CA ASP A 11 -18.14 23.68 13.75
C ASP A 11 -16.66 23.69 14.17
N GLY A 12 -15.91 22.62 13.89
CA GLY A 12 -14.51 22.52 14.23
C GLY A 12 -13.84 21.25 13.71
N GLY A 13 -12.55 21.14 13.99
CA GLY A 13 -11.73 19.99 13.59
C GLY A 13 -10.48 19.83 14.44
N VAL A 14 -9.78 18.70 14.27
CA VAL A 14 -8.50 18.42 14.92
C VAL A 14 -7.38 18.59 13.90
N ILE A 15 -6.33 19.32 14.29
CA ILE A 15 -5.15 19.53 13.46
C ILE A 15 -3.99 18.71 14.02
N TYR A 16 -3.29 18.04 13.12
CA TYR A 16 -2.05 17.32 13.41
C TYR A 16 -0.88 18.11 12.82
N ASP A 17 -0.32 19.05 13.57
CA ASP A 17 0.70 20.00 13.09
C ASP A 17 1.98 19.34 12.57
N TYR A 18 2.31 18.15 13.08
CA TYR A 18 3.49 17.39 12.67
C TYR A 18 3.23 16.44 11.52
N ALA A 19 1.98 16.25 11.11
CA ALA A 19 1.66 15.38 9.98
C ALA A 19 2.22 15.95 8.67
N ARG A 20 2.66 15.06 7.80
CA ARG A 20 3.17 15.40 6.46
C ARG A 20 2.57 14.44 5.45
N HIS A 21 2.48 14.88 4.22
CA HIS A 21 2.01 14.05 3.11
C HIS A 21 2.95 14.14 1.91
N ALA A 22 2.98 13.09 1.11
CA ALA A 22 3.73 13.08 -0.14
C ALA A 22 2.85 13.65 -1.26
N ARG A 23 3.20 14.79 -1.81
CA ARG A 23 2.47 15.40 -2.94
C ARG A 23 2.56 14.58 -4.23
N ASN A 24 3.62 13.78 -4.39
CA ASN A 24 3.80 12.86 -5.52
C ASN A 24 4.50 11.57 -5.08
N PRO A 25 3.77 10.57 -4.56
CA PRO A 25 4.35 9.28 -4.16
C PRO A 25 5.09 8.56 -5.30
N LYS A 26 4.57 8.66 -6.53
CA LYS A 26 5.19 8.03 -7.70
C LYS A 26 6.60 8.56 -7.96
N LYS A 27 6.84 9.88 -7.85
CA LYS A 27 8.19 10.45 -8.00
C LYS A 27 9.17 9.91 -6.95
N ILE A 28 8.71 9.73 -5.72
CA ILE A 28 9.55 9.17 -4.64
C ILE A 28 9.92 7.73 -4.98
N LEU A 29 8.96 6.91 -5.40
CA LEU A 29 9.24 5.52 -5.81
C LEU A 29 10.18 5.46 -7.01
N ILE A 30 10.04 6.34 -8.00
CA ILE A 30 10.96 6.42 -9.14
C ILE A 30 12.39 6.72 -8.65
N LYS A 31 12.56 7.67 -7.73
CA LYS A 31 13.88 8.01 -7.17
C LYS A 31 14.49 6.88 -6.35
N LEU A 32 13.70 6.15 -5.58
CA LEU A 32 14.16 4.95 -4.89
C LEU A 32 14.59 3.86 -5.87
N PHE A 33 13.84 3.66 -6.95
CA PHE A 33 14.15 2.70 -8.00
C PHE A 33 15.44 3.09 -8.76
N GLU A 34 15.61 4.36 -9.12
CA GLU A 34 16.85 4.87 -9.73
C GLU A 34 18.06 4.59 -8.83
N ASN A 35 17.95 4.90 -7.53
CA ASN A 35 19.01 4.63 -6.57
C ASN A 35 19.31 3.13 -6.41
N PHE A 36 18.27 2.30 -6.38
CA PHE A 36 18.42 0.83 -6.36
C PHE A 36 19.22 0.34 -7.57
N THR A 37 18.88 0.82 -8.76
CA THR A 37 19.56 0.45 -10.00
C THR A 37 21.02 0.95 -10.03
N LEU A 38 21.28 2.20 -9.58
CA LEU A 38 22.62 2.75 -9.47
C LEU A 38 23.52 1.94 -8.52
N LYS A 39 22.94 1.31 -7.51
CA LYS A 39 23.63 0.40 -6.59
C LYS A 39 23.77 -1.03 -7.11
N GLY A 40 23.47 -1.28 -8.37
CA GLY A 40 23.59 -2.59 -9.02
C GLY A 40 22.37 -3.50 -8.89
N GLY A 41 21.27 -2.99 -8.32
CA GLY A 41 20.00 -3.71 -8.28
C GLY A 41 19.45 -3.97 -9.69
N LYS A 42 18.85 -5.14 -9.90
CA LYS A 42 18.24 -5.53 -11.18
C LYS A 42 16.73 -5.64 -11.04
N PHE A 43 16.01 -5.12 -12.02
CA PHE A 43 14.56 -5.24 -12.11
C PHE A 43 14.20 -6.16 -13.29
N LEU A 44 13.38 -7.16 -13.00
CA LEU A 44 12.85 -8.07 -14.01
C LEU A 44 11.33 -8.02 -13.97
N LYS A 45 10.71 -7.68 -15.09
CA LYS A 45 9.25 -7.74 -15.22
C LYS A 45 8.85 -9.12 -15.69
N LEU A 46 8.41 -9.96 -14.77
CA LEU A 46 8.07 -11.36 -15.03
C LEU A 46 6.70 -11.71 -14.45
N ASN A 47 5.96 -12.55 -15.13
CA ASN A 47 4.85 -13.26 -14.52
C ASN A 47 5.37 -14.51 -13.81
N ILE A 48 5.26 -14.51 -12.48
CA ILE A 48 5.71 -15.64 -11.66
C ILE A 48 4.61 -16.70 -11.64
N GLU A 49 4.87 -17.83 -12.25
CA GLU A 49 3.94 -18.96 -12.31
C GLU A 49 4.15 -19.92 -11.16
N LYS A 50 5.41 -20.21 -10.83
CA LYS A 50 5.76 -21.20 -9.84
C LYS A 50 6.86 -20.71 -8.91
N LEU A 51 6.68 -21.05 -7.63
CA LEU A 51 7.68 -20.94 -6.58
C LEU A 51 7.99 -22.36 -6.11
N ASP A 52 9.23 -22.77 -6.28
CA ASP A 52 9.78 -24.06 -5.90
C ASP A 52 11.02 -23.89 -5.03
N PHE A 53 11.67 -25.01 -4.71
CA PHE A 53 12.94 -25.04 -4.00
C PHE A 53 13.91 -26.02 -4.68
N ASP A 54 15.18 -25.65 -4.66
CA ASP A 54 16.31 -26.50 -5.04
C ASP A 54 17.15 -26.63 -3.77
N GLU A 55 17.01 -27.77 -3.10
CA GLU A 55 17.40 -27.94 -1.69
C GLU A 55 16.68 -26.90 -0.82
N GLU A 56 17.42 -25.97 -0.16
CA GLU A 56 16.87 -24.88 0.64
C GLU A 56 16.75 -23.55 -0.12
N LYS A 57 17.18 -23.50 -1.40
CA LYS A 57 17.21 -22.25 -2.18
C LYS A 57 15.88 -22.01 -2.89
N PRO A 58 15.24 -20.85 -2.73
CA PRO A 58 14.03 -20.49 -3.45
C PRO A 58 14.29 -20.44 -4.97
N VAL A 59 13.38 -21.05 -5.73
CA VAL A 59 13.40 -21.06 -7.20
C VAL A 59 12.13 -20.41 -7.72
N ILE A 60 12.30 -19.35 -8.50
CA ILE A 60 11.20 -18.68 -9.20
C ILE A 60 11.21 -19.11 -10.66
N ARG A 61 10.03 -19.50 -11.17
CA ARG A 61 9.82 -19.85 -12.58
C ARG A 61 8.78 -18.93 -13.20
N SER A 62 9.09 -18.45 -14.40
CA SER A 62 8.16 -17.90 -15.36
C SER A 62 8.02 -18.89 -16.53
N GLU A 63 7.21 -18.59 -17.53
CA GLU A 63 7.05 -19.43 -18.74
C GLU A 63 8.39 -19.81 -19.40
N THR A 64 9.35 -18.88 -19.40
CA THR A 64 10.59 -19.01 -20.19
C THR A 64 11.86 -19.04 -19.35
N GLN A 65 11.79 -18.72 -18.06
CA GLN A 65 12.99 -18.49 -17.24
C GLN A 65 12.87 -19.16 -15.87
N ARG A 66 14.03 -19.60 -15.37
CA ARG A 66 14.21 -20.14 -14.02
C ARG A 66 15.30 -19.37 -13.31
N PHE A 67 15.03 -18.92 -12.09
CA PHE A 67 15.97 -18.21 -11.24
C PHE A 67 16.09 -18.92 -9.91
N ILE A 68 17.32 -19.07 -9.42
CA ILE A 68 17.64 -19.60 -8.09
C ILE A 68 18.21 -18.44 -7.28
N PHE A 69 17.74 -18.29 -6.04
CA PHE A 69 18.17 -17.24 -5.14
C PHE A 69 18.64 -17.84 -3.81
N ASP A 70 19.55 -17.16 -3.14
CA ASP A 70 19.94 -17.54 -1.78
C ASP A 70 18.84 -17.18 -0.77
N LYS A 71 18.16 -16.07 -0.99
CA LYS A 71 17.05 -15.60 -0.14
C LYS A 71 15.96 -14.96 -1.00
N LEU A 72 14.69 -15.08 -0.58
CA LEU A 72 13.51 -14.51 -1.24
C LEU A 72 12.71 -13.66 -0.26
N VAL A 73 12.32 -12.47 -0.69
CA VAL A 73 11.36 -11.63 0.04
C VAL A 73 10.04 -11.55 -0.74
N ILE A 74 8.95 -11.97 -0.12
CA ILE A 74 7.61 -11.80 -0.67
C ILE A 74 7.04 -10.49 -0.13
N ALA A 75 6.95 -9.48 -1.02
CA ALA A 75 6.49 -8.12 -0.72
C ALA A 75 5.43 -7.66 -1.74
N CYS A 76 4.50 -8.56 -2.09
CA CYS A 76 3.54 -8.37 -3.18
C CYS A 76 2.22 -7.72 -2.73
N GLY A 77 2.17 -7.07 -1.55
CA GLY A 77 0.97 -6.43 -1.03
C GLY A 77 -0.21 -7.41 -0.95
N ALA A 78 -1.37 -7.03 -1.46
CA ALA A 78 -2.57 -7.87 -1.46
C ALA A 78 -2.42 -9.18 -2.28
N PHE A 79 -1.44 -9.24 -3.19
CA PHE A 79 -1.18 -10.44 -4.00
C PHE A 79 -0.25 -11.45 -3.31
N SER A 80 0.23 -11.16 -2.09
CA SER A 80 1.16 -12.04 -1.37
C SER A 80 0.52 -13.38 -0.99
N LYS A 81 -0.80 -13.43 -0.77
CA LYS A 81 -1.54 -14.67 -0.45
C LYS A 81 -1.30 -15.78 -1.47
N LYS A 82 -1.25 -15.43 -2.75
CA LYS A 82 -0.94 -16.38 -3.84
C LYS A 82 0.37 -17.15 -3.62
N PHE A 83 1.33 -16.54 -2.95
CA PHE A 83 2.63 -17.15 -2.68
C PHE A 83 2.66 -17.87 -1.33
N THR A 84 2.02 -17.31 -0.29
CA THR A 84 1.96 -17.98 1.02
C THR A 84 1.17 -19.29 0.97
N ASP A 85 0.08 -19.33 0.19
CA ASP A 85 -0.69 -20.57 -0.05
C ASP A 85 0.18 -21.66 -0.72
N LYS A 86 1.07 -21.27 -1.66
CA LYS A 86 2.04 -22.20 -2.29
C LYS A 86 3.12 -22.69 -1.32
N LEU A 87 3.38 -21.95 -0.26
CA LEU A 87 4.30 -22.32 0.81
C LEU A 87 3.61 -23.07 1.94
N HIS A 88 2.33 -23.42 1.76
CA HIS A 88 1.50 -24.07 2.77
C HIS A 88 1.41 -23.28 4.09
N GLU A 89 1.42 -21.96 3.99
CA GLU A 89 1.20 -21.05 5.12
C GLU A 89 -0.13 -20.33 4.93
N ASN A 90 -1.12 -20.73 5.75
CA ASN A 90 -2.47 -20.18 5.69
C ASN A 90 -2.54 -18.83 6.40
N ILE A 91 -2.17 -17.76 5.69
CA ILE A 91 -2.23 -16.40 6.19
C ILE A 91 -3.57 -15.77 5.77
N PRO A 92 -4.37 -15.24 6.71
CA PRO A 92 -5.71 -14.70 6.44
C PRO A 92 -5.63 -13.29 5.83
N LEU A 93 -4.85 -13.16 4.73
CA LEU A 93 -4.70 -11.91 4.00
C LEU A 93 -5.90 -11.70 3.09
N GLU A 94 -6.58 -10.58 3.27
CA GLU A 94 -7.67 -10.09 2.45
C GLU A 94 -7.33 -8.74 1.83
N THR A 95 -8.20 -8.24 0.95
CA THR A 95 -8.05 -6.91 0.38
C THR A 95 -9.23 -6.02 0.72
N GLU A 96 -8.90 -4.87 1.30
CA GLU A 96 -9.82 -3.74 1.38
C GLU A 96 -9.61 -2.84 0.17
N ARG A 97 -10.56 -2.84 -0.73
CA ARG A 97 -10.54 -2.03 -1.94
C ARG A 97 -10.81 -0.57 -1.57
N GLY A 98 -9.93 0.33 -2.01
CA GLY A 98 -10.06 1.77 -1.84
C GLY A 98 -10.10 2.48 -3.18
N TYR A 99 -10.78 3.60 -3.22
CA TYR A 99 -11.03 4.36 -4.45
C TYR A 99 -10.48 5.77 -4.33
N HIS A 100 -10.06 6.34 -5.46
CA HIS A 100 -9.86 7.78 -5.54
C HIS A 100 -10.20 8.33 -6.92
N VAL A 101 -10.46 9.63 -6.94
CA VAL A 101 -10.58 10.46 -8.14
C VAL A 101 -9.66 11.67 -8.04
N HIS A 102 -9.31 12.26 -9.17
CA HIS A 102 -8.57 13.52 -9.22
C HIS A 102 -9.39 14.61 -9.92
N PHE A 103 -9.20 15.82 -9.43
CA PHE A 103 -9.64 17.07 -10.08
C PHE A 103 -8.39 17.84 -10.49
N LYS A 104 -7.98 17.68 -11.75
CA LYS A 104 -6.76 18.31 -12.31
C LYS A 104 -6.91 19.83 -12.34
N GLY A 105 -5.83 20.56 -11.97
CA GLY A 105 -5.82 22.02 -11.90
C GLY A 105 -6.42 22.56 -10.59
N TYR A 106 -6.82 21.71 -9.66
CA TYR A 106 -7.41 22.08 -8.37
C TYR A 106 -6.51 21.72 -7.18
N GLU A 107 -5.22 21.55 -7.42
CA GLU A 107 -4.21 21.20 -6.40
C GLU A 107 -4.03 22.25 -5.29
N ASN A 108 -4.44 23.49 -5.55
CA ASN A 108 -4.32 24.61 -4.61
C ASN A 108 -5.65 24.99 -3.95
N LEU A 109 -6.73 24.24 -4.18
CA LEU A 109 -8.04 24.55 -3.63
C LEU A 109 -8.09 24.38 -2.10
N ILE A 110 -7.28 23.44 -1.58
CA ILE A 110 -7.01 23.24 -0.15
C ILE A 110 -5.51 23.24 0.10
N SER A 111 -5.09 23.64 1.29
CA SER A 111 -3.66 23.78 1.62
C SER A 111 -3.04 22.51 2.23
N ARG A 112 -3.85 21.61 2.74
CA ARG A 112 -3.45 20.41 3.49
C ARG A 112 -4.42 19.25 3.29
N PRO A 113 -4.03 18.00 3.60
CA PRO A 113 -4.97 16.88 3.65
C PRO A 113 -6.07 17.11 4.68
N ILE A 114 -7.30 16.81 4.29
CA ILE A 114 -8.48 16.91 5.14
C ILE A 114 -9.20 15.57 5.12
N VAL A 115 -9.57 15.07 6.29
CA VAL A 115 -10.29 13.81 6.45
C VAL A 115 -11.64 14.07 7.13
N TYR A 116 -12.69 13.58 6.51
CA TYR A 116 -14.05 13.57 7.03
C TYR A 116 -14.34 12.16 7.56
N ALA A 117 -14.09 11.96 8.85
CA ALA A 117 -14.13 10.62 9.45
C ALA A 117 -15.54 10.01 9.45
N ASP A 118 -16.55 10.82 9.67
CA ASP A 118 -17.98 10.44 9.65
C ASP A 118 -18.47 10.03 8.26
N LYS A 119 -17.89 10.60 7.20
CA LYS A 119 -18.21 10.29 5.80
C LYS A 119 -17.26 9.28 5.16
N GLY A 120 -16.18 8.89 5.86
CA GLY A 120 -15.23 7.89 5.40
C GLY A 120 -14.44 8.28 4.15
N PHE A 121 -14.16 9.57 3.94
CA PHE A 121 -13.36 10.05 2.82
C PHE A 121 -12.39 11.18 3.24
N GLY A 122 -11.44 11.48 2.36
CA GLY A 122 -10.52 12.57 2.53
C GLY A 122 -10.18 13.25 1.22
N MET A 123 -9.69 14.47 1.32
CA MET A 123 -9.19 15.29 0.21
C MET A 123 -7.74 15.65 0.46
N THR A 124 -6.90 15.59 -0.58
CA THR A 124 -5.47 15.85 -0.46
C THR A 124 -4.97 16.65 -1.64
N PRO A 125 -4.26 17.77 -1.42
CA PRO A 125 -3.61 18.54 -2.48
C PRO A 125 -2.39 17.77 -3.00
N MET A 126 -2.53 17.18 -4.19
CA MET A 126 -1.46 16.44 -4.85
C MET A 126 -0.86 17.28 -5.98
N GLU A 127 0.32 16.91 -6.48
CA GLU A 127 0.95 17.58 -7.61
C GLU A 127 0.12 17.49 -8.90
N GLN A 128 -0.70 16.45 -9.05
CA GLN A 128 -1.54 16.23 -10.22
C GLN A 128 -2.97 16.80 -10.10
N GLY A 129 -3.28 17.48 -9.01
CA GLY A 129 -4.62 18.03 -8.74
C GLY A 129 -5.11 17.69 -7.34
N LEU A 130 -6.33 18.05 -7.03
CA LEU A 130 -7.00 17.64 -5.81
C LEU A 130 -7.37 16.17 -5.90
N ARG A 131 -6.85 15.33 -5.00
CA ARG A 131 -7.25 13.92 -4.86
C ARG A 131 -8.36 13.79 -3.83
N VAL A 132 -9.43 13.13 -4.20
CA VAL A 132 -10.49 12.69 -3.29
C VAL A 132 -10.41 11.19 -3.15
N VAL A 133 -10.22 10.69 -1.94
CA VAL A 133 -9.97 9.28 -1.63
C VAL A 133 -10.88 8.81 -0.52
N GLY A 134 -11.33 7.58 -0.58
CA GLY A 134 -12.12 6.99 0.51
C GLY A 134 -12.64 5.61 0.18
N THR A 135 -13.63 5.26 0.94
CA THR A 135 -14.37 4.00 0.91
C THR A 135 -13.55 2.77 1.27
N VAL A 136 -14.22 1.78 1.79
CA VAL A 136 -13.72 0.43 2.00
C VAL A 136 -14.71 -0.54 1.36
N GLU A 137 -14.18 -1.49 0.61
CA GLU A 137 -14.99 -2.53 -0.01
C GLU A 137 -14.26 -3.87 0.07
N PHE A 138 -14.94 -4.88 0.57
CA PHE A 138 -14.52 -6.27 0.48
C PHE A 138 -15.07 -6.85 -0.82
N GLY A 139 -14.26 -6.89 -1.86
CA GLY A 139 -14.67 -7.31 -3.20
C GLY A 139 -13.63 -8.14 -3.93
N GLY A 140 -12.61 -8.61 -3.22
CA GLY A 140 -11.52 -9.40 -3.80
C GLY A 140 -10.67 -8.60 -4.80
N LEU A 141 -9.82 -9.31 -5.51
CA LEU A 141 -8.85 -8.72 -6.45
C LEU A 141 -9.38 -8.59 -7.88
N GLU A 142 -10.39 -9.40 -8.26
CA GLU A 142 -10.81 -9.58 -9.64
C GLU A 142 -12.01 -8.70 -10.04
N ASN A 143 -12.83 -8.28 -9.08
CA ASN A 143 -14.02 -7.50 -9.37
C ASN A 143 -13.68 -6.14 -9.99
N PRO A 144 -14.44 -5.66 -10.98
CA PRO A 144 -14.20 -4.36 -11.59
C PRO A 144 -14.41 -3.22 -10.62
N LEU A 145 -13.94 -2.03 -11.00
CA LEU A 145 -14.15 -0.78 -10.26
C LEU A 145 -15.65 -0.47 -10.13
N SER A 146 -16.10 -0.13 -8.91
CA SER A 146 -17.48 0.25 -8.62
C SER A 146 -17.74 1.73 -8.96
N LYS A 147 -18.55 1.98 -9.99
CA LYS A 147 -18.92 3.34 -10.39
C LYS A 147 -19.74 4.08 -9.33
N SER A 148 -20.58 3.37 -8.58
CA SER A 148 -21.35 3.99 -7.48
C SER A 148 -20.46 4.54 -6.38
N ARG A 149 -19.35 3.86 -6.05
CA ARG A 149 -18.38 4.34 -5.07
C ARG A 149 -17.62 5.57 -5.56
N ILE A 150 -17.26 5.60 -6.84
CA ILE A 150 -16.68 6.79 -7.48
C ILE A 150 -17.66 7.97 -7.40
N SER A 151 -18.92 7.75 -7.80
CA SER A 151 -19.96 8.79 -7.74
C SER A 151 -20.14 9.34 -6.32
N ASN A 152 -20.15 8.49 -5.30
CA ASN A 152 -20.25 8.91 -3.91
C ASN A 152 -19.04 9.77 -3.47
N LEU A 153 -17.83 9.44 -3.88
CA LEU A 153 -16.66 10.28 -3.60
C LEU A 153 -16.78 11.67 -4.23
N VAL A 154 -17.24 11.73 -5.47
CA VAL A 154 -17.46 13.02 -6.18
C VAL A 154 -18.56 13.84 -5.50
N LEU A 155 -19.67 13.22 -5.12
CA LEU A 155 -20.78 13.88 -4.41
C LEU A 155 -20.29 14.44 -3.06
N ASN A 156 -19.60 13.64 -2.27
CA ASN A 156 -19.05 14.08 -0.99
C ASN A 156 -18.07 15.26 -1.15
N ALA A 157 -17.21 15.24 -2.16
CA ALA A 157 -16.29 16.34 -2.42
C ALA A 157 -17.04 17.63 -2.81
N ARG A 158 -18.07 17.55 -3.65
CA ARG A 158 -18.92 18.69 -4.07
C ARG A 158 -19.78 19.22 -2.92
N GLU A 159 -20.09 18.39 -1.95
CA GLU A 159 -20.77 18.84 -0.74
C GLU A 159 -19.85 19.76 0.11
N MET A 160 -18.54 19.48 0.12
CA MET A 160 -17.55 20.24 0.92
C MET A 160 -16.90 21.42 0.19
N LEU A 161 -16.86 21.36 -1.14
CA LEU A 161 -16.20 22.36 -1.99
C LEU A 161 -17.11 22.77 -3.15
N ASP A 162 -17.22 24.08 -3.39
CA ASP A 162 -17.93 24.59 -4.56
C ASP A 162 -17.04 24.56 -5.82
N GLY A 163 -17.69 24.55 -6.98
CA GLY A 163 -17.03 24.74 -8.26
C GLY A 163 -16.14 23.60 -8.75
N LEU A 164 -16.21 22.43 -8.16
CA LEU A 164 -15.50 21.26 -8.68
C LEU A 164 -16.09 20.81 -10.04
N PRO A 165 -15.24 20.70 -11.08
CA PRO A 165 -15.65 20.23 -12.41
C PRO A 165 -15.95 18.72 -12.43
N GLU A 166 -16.01 18.13 -13.60
CA GLU A 166 -15.95 16.68 -13.73
C GLU A 166 -14.56 16.17 -13.37
N HIS A 167 -14.51 15.03 -12.68
CA HIS A 167 -13.25 14.40 -12.29
C HIS A 167 -12.54 13.79 -13.52
N ASN A 168 -11.23 13.66 -13.44
CA ASN A 168 -10.42 13.22 -14.57
C ASN A 168 -10.06 11.74 -14.51
N ASP A 169 -9.54 11.30 -13.37
CA ASP A 169 -8.99 9.96 -13.22
C ASP A 169 -9.73 9.20 -12.13
N GLU A 170 -10.06 7.96 -12.39
CA GLU A 170 -10.63 7.02 -11.42
C GLU A 170 -9.60 5.94 -11.11
N TRP A 171 -9.44 5.59 -9.86
CA TRP A 171 -8.49 4.58 -9.45
C TRP A 171 -9.06 3.67 -8.37
N LEU A 172 -8.71 2.40 -8.49
CA LEU A 172 -8.98 1.35 -7.53
C LEU A 172 -7.66 0.80 -7.00
N GLY A 173 -7.51 0.70 -5.69
CA GLY A 173 -6.36 0.09 -5.04
C GLY A 173 -6.76 -0.99 -4.07
N PHE A 174 -5.81 -1.89 -3.83
CA PHE A 174 -5.98 -3.08 -3.00
C PHE A 174 -5.12 -2.93 -1.74
N ARG A 175 -5.75 -2.60 -0.61
CA ARG A 175 -5.04 -2.55 0.68
C ARG A 175 -4.88 -3.98 1.18
N PRO A 176 -3.65 -4.43 1.44
CA PRO A 176 -3.40 -5.76 2.01
C PRO A 176 -3.77 -5.75 3.49
N THR A 177 -4.87 -6.37 3.85
CA THR A 177 -5.43 -6.31 5.21
C THR A 177 -5.36 -7.66 5.89
N LEU A 178 -4.94 -7.65 7.15
CA LEU A 178 -4.96 -8.80 8.06
C LEU A 178 -5.96 -8.52 9.19
N PRO A 179 -6.53 -9.54 9.83
CA PRO A 179 -7.59 -9.37 10.83
C PRO A 179 -7.22 -8.48 12.03
N ASP A 180 -5.95 -8.45 12.39
CA ASP A 180 -5.38 -7.66 13.48
C ASP A 180 -4.80 -6.31 13.03
N PHE A 181 -4.85 -5.98 11.74
CA PHE A 181 -4.28 -4.78 11.12
C PHE A 181 -2.76 -4.62 11.28
N LEU A 182 -2.04 -5.63 11.76
CA LEU A 182 -0.58 -5.62 11.83
C LEU A 182 0.02 -6.28 10.58
N PRO A 183 1.09 -5.71 9.99
CA PRO A 183 1.77 -6.35 8.86
C PRO A 183 2.48 -7.63 9.28
N ILE A 184 2.81 -8.46 8.30
CA ILE A 184 3.76 -9.56 8.49
C ILE A 184 5.13 -9.09 8.03
N ILE A 185 6.10 -9.11 8.95
CA ILE A 185 7.50 -8.74 8.71
C ILE A 185 8.38 -9.77 9.41
N GLY A 186 9.00 -10.66 8.63
CA GLY A 186 9.84 -11.70 9.21
C GLY A 186 9.98 -12.94 8.32
N PRO A 187 10.62 -14.00 8.84
CA PRO A 187 10.83 -15.22 8.10
C PRO A 187 9.53 -16.01 7.92
N SER A 188 9.50 -16.83 6.87
CA SER A 188 8.53 -17.89 6.68
C SER A 188 8.66 -18.92 7.81
N LYS A 189 7.53 -19.52 8.21
CA LYS A 189 7.49 -20.63 9.15
C LYS A 189 8.16 -21.89 8.60
N ASN A 190 7.91 -22.16 7.31
CA ASN A 190 8.25 -23.43 6.69
C ASN A 190 9.58 -23.39 5.92
N PHE A 191 10.05 -22.19 5.52
CA PHE A 191 11.20 -22.06 4.62
C PHE A 191 12.19 -21.00 5.11
N LYS A 192 13.32 -21.45 5.61
CA LYS A 192 14.38 -20.63 6.24
C LYS A 192 14.86 -19.45 5.39
N ASN A 193 14.88 -19.60 4.06
CA ASN A 193 15.38 -18.59 3.13
C ASN A 193 14.28 -17.75 2.47
N VAL A 194 13.06 -17.79 3.03
CA VAL A 194 11.93 -16.96 2.59
C VAL A 194 11.54 -15.99 3.69
N PHE A 195 11.31 -14.74 3.31
CA PHE A 195 10.91 -13.65 4.20
C PHE A 195 9.65 -12.97 3.68
N TYR A 196 8.88 -12.38 4.57
CA TYR A 196 7.65 -11.67 4.29
C TYR A 196 7.75 -10.20 4.67
N SER A 197 7.20 -9.33 3.82
CA SER A 197 6.99 -7.90 4.10
C SER A 197 5.72 -7.42 3.41
N PHE A 198 4.55 -7.72 3.98
CA PHE A 198 3.25 -7.36 3.42
C PHE A 198 2.19 -7.21 4.52
N GLY A 199 0.96 -6.87 4.12
CA GLY A 199 -0.15 -6.74 5.08
C GLY A 199 -0.23 -5.40 5.80
N HIS A 200 0.40 -4.35 5.27
CA HIS A 200 0.53 -3.04 5.91
C HIS A 200 -0.75 -2.19 5.90
N HIS A 201 -1.86 -2.73 5.40
CA HIS A 201 -3.14 -2.01 5.32
C HIS A 201 -2.98 -0.65 4.64
N HIS A 202 -3.42 0.47 5.26
CA HIS A 202 -3.16 1.82 4.73
C HIS A 202 -1.86 2.46 5.23
N LEU A 203 -1.06 1.76 6.01
CA LEU A 203 0.20 2.27 6.56
C LEU A 203 1.43 1.88 5.74
N GLY A 204 1.26 1.18 4.62
CA GLY A 204 2.38 0.70 3.81
C GLY A 204 3.33 1.80 3.35
N TRP A 205 2.80 2.98 3.03
CA TRP A 205 3.62 4.14 2.69
C TRP A 205 4.46 4.63 3.87
N THR A 206 3.87 4.72 5.04
CA THR A 206 4.54 5.18 6.27
C THR A 206 5.56 4.18 6.79
N LEU A 207 5.23 2.90 6.75
CA LEU A 207 6.02 1.82 7.33
C LEU A 207 7.02 1.19 6.35
N GLY A 208 6.94 1.47 5.05
CA GLY A 208 7.72 0.78 4.02
C GLY A 208 9.23 0.88 4.24
N ALA A 209 9.75 2.04 4.65
CA ALA A 209 11.17 2.23 4.89
C ALA A 209 11.68 1.41 6.09
N ILE A 210 10.95 1.41 7.21
CA ILE A 210 11.34 0.64 8.40
C ILE A 210 11.18 -0.86 8.15
N SER A 211 10.14 -1.30 7.46
CA SER A 211 9.95 -2.70 7.09
C SER A 211 11.08 -3.20 6.20
N GLY A 212 11.50 -2.40 5.21
CA GLY A 212 12.65 -2.72 4.37
C GLY A 212 13.95 -2.82 5.15
N LYS A 213 14.18 -1.92 6.11
CA LYS A 213 15.36 -1.98 7.01
C LYS A 213 15.35 -3.25 7.86
N ILE A 214 14.22 -3.59 8.47
CA ILE A 214 14.08 -4.80 9.30
C ILE A 214 14.40 -6.06 8.47
N ILE A 215 13.80 -6.21 7.30
CA ILE A 215 14.04 -7.36 6.41
C ILE A 215 15.51 -7.40 5.97
N SER A 216 16.12 -6.25 5.64
CA SER A 216 17.54 -6.18 5.29
C SER A 216 18.43 -6.69 6.43
N SER A 217 18.19 -6.22 7.66
CA SER A 217 18.96 -6.67 8.83
C SER A 217 18.79 -8.17 9.08
N MET A 218 17.56 -8.71 8.97
CA MET A 218 17.33 -10.16 9.10
C MET A 218 18.05 -10.98 8.03
N ILE A 219 18.07 -10.51 6.79
CA ILE A 219 18.74 -11.18 5.67
C ILE A 219 20.28 -11.17 5.87
N SER A 220 20.81 -10.13 6.50
CA SER A 220 22.24 -9.98 6.81
C SER A 220 22.64 -10.56 8.17
N ASP A 221 21.75 -11.25 8.86
CA ASP A 221 21.92 -11.80 10.19
C ASP A 221 22.33 -10.73 11.24
N GLU A 222 21.84 -9.48 11.06
CA GLU A 222 22.04 -8.37 11.96
C GLU A 222 20.90 -8.28 13.00
N ASN A 223 21.22 -7.81 14.21
CA ASN A 223 20.21 -7.59 15.23
C ASN A 223 19.33 -6.36 14.91
N THR A 224 18.02 -6.53 14.92
CA THR A 224 17.08 -5.45 14.66
C THR A 224 16.82 -4.55 15.88
N ASN A 225 17.14 -5.02 17.10
CA ASN A 225 16.81 -4.39 18.38
C ASN A 225 15.32 -4.03 18.54
N LEU A 226 14.44 -4.75 17.85
CA LEU A 226 13.00 -4.57 17.89
C LEU A 226 12.33 -5.89 18.28
N ASP A 227 11.26 -5.81 19.06
CA ASP A 227 10.37 -6.95 19.25
C ASP A 227 9.54 -7.14 18.00
N LEU A 228 9.79 -8.22 17.27
CA LEU A 228 9.12 -8.56 16.02
C LEU A 228 8.13 -9.73 16.16
N GLU A 229 7.95 -10.27 17.35
CA GLU A 229 6.99 -11.34 17.62
C GLU A 229 5.56 -10.96 17.17
N PRO A 230 5.03 -9.75 17.44
CA PRO A 230 3.70 -9.34 16.97
C PRO A 230 3.56 -9.29 15.45
N TYR A 231 4.66 -9.24 14.70
CA TYR A 231 4.68 -9.15 13.23
C TYR A 231 5.00 -10.49 12.57
N SER A 232 5.20 -11.55 13.34
CA SER A 232 5.47 -12.89 12.83
C SER A 232 4.25 -13.50 12.13
N SER A 233 4.47 -14.29 11.06
CA SER A 233 3.42 -15.11 10.44
C SER A 233 2.87 -16.20 11.36
N LEU A 234 3.66 -16.60 12.38
CA LEU A 234 3.29 -17.63 13.36
C LEU A 234 2.04 -17.27 14.17
N ARG A 235 1.69 -15.98 14.30
CA ARG A 235 0.49 -15.54 15.03
C ARG A 235 -0.83 -15.99 14.40
N PHE A 236 -0.78 -16.52 13.19
CA PHE A 236 -1.92 -17.10 12.46
C PHE A 236 -1.83 -18.62 12.31
N SER A 237 -1.00 -19.29 13.12
CA SER A 237 -0.74 -20.73 13.02
C SER A 237 -1.64 -21.54 13.95
#